data_aeead659b756bb38569c6520af7ed11d
#
_entry.id   aeead659b756bb38569c6520af7ed11d
#
_cell.length_a   1.000
_cell.length_b   1.000
_cell.length_c   1.000
_cell.angle_alpha   90.00
_cell.angle_beta   90.00
_cell.angle_gamma   90.00
#
_symmetry.space_group_name_H-M   'P 1'
#
loop_
_entity.id
_entity.type
_entity.pdbx_description
1 polymer ?
#
loop_
_entity_poly.entity_id
_entity_poly.type
_entity_poly.pdbx_seq_one_letter_code
_entity_poly.pdbx_strand_id
1 'polypeptide(L)'
;AYKYRDWVIQAIGSDMQFDQFITWQLAGDELVNPPYKNMTVQEIEKLTATGFLRMAADGTSAQNDDVAREQVMIDTVKIVSTSLLGLSVGCAQCHDHRYDPISQKDYYRLRAIFEPALNPKKWKQPNSRAISLYTDEDHAKANEVEAQAQTQVTARNEKQAEFMADVLQKELEKVDEAIRGKLEEAYKTAGDKRTEEHNELLATNPNIRNLSTGVLYQYNQGYADKLKEMDAEIAKLRGTKPPHEYLRALTESAGEFDPTFLYYRGDYRQPQDEVKPGGVTVASPAESP
;
A
#
# COMPACT_ATOMS: atom_id res chain seq x y z
N ALA A 1 4.29 -10.45 6.39
CA ALA A 1 4.47 -11.35 7.56
C ALA A 1 5.61 -12.36 7.36
N TYR A 2 5.73 -13.01 6.17
CA TYR A 2 6.75 -14.06 5.97
C TYR A 2 8.18 -13.55 6.10
N LYS A 3 8.54 -12.36 5.61
CA LYS A 3 9.88 -11.78 5.71
C LYS A 3 10.33 -11.63 7.18
N TYR A 4 9.44 -11.14 8.06
CA TYR A 4 9.74 -11.05 9.50
C TYR A 4 9.96 -12.42 10.12
N ARG A 5 9.10 -13.40 9.84
CA ARG A 5 9.27 -14.79 10.32
C ARG A 5 10.62 -15.36 9.87
N ASP A 6 10.96 -15.19 8.60
CA ASP A 6 12.20 -15.73 8.02
C ASP A 6 13.43 -15.04 8.64
N TRP A 7 13.35 -13.72 8.91
CA TRP A 7 14.37 -13.00 9.66
C TRP A 7 14.54 -13.55 11.09
N VAL A 8 13.45 -13.79 11.83
CA VAL A 8 13.50 -14.38 13.18
C VAL A 8 14.18 -15.74 13.16
N ILE A 9 13.84 -16.61 12.21
CA ILE A 9 14.47 -17.93 12.04
C ILE A 9 15.97 -17.78 11.80
N GLN A 10 16.36 -16.86 10.94
CA GLN A 10 17.77 -16.60 10.61
C GLN A 10 18.52 -16.00 11.79
N ALA A 11 17.95 -15.01 12.48
CA ALA A 11 18.55 -14.36 13.65
C ALA A 11 18.84 -15.36 14.78
N ILE A 12 17.87 -16.23 15.09
CA ILE A 12 18.04 -17.30 16.08
C ILE A 12 19.04 -18.35 15.58
N GLY A 13 18.96 -18.75 14.32
CA GLY A 13 19.84 -19.75 13.73
C GLY A 13 21.29 -19.30 13.61
N SER A 14 21.55 -18.00 13.53
CA SER A 14 22.91 -17.40 13.54
C SER A 14 23.40 -17.00 14.92
N ASP A 15 22.67 -17.34 15.99
CA ASP A 15 23.00 -17.00 17.37
C ASP A 15 23.18 -15.48 17.58
N MET A 16 22.26 -14.67 17.01
CA MET A 16 22.27 -13.22 17.18
C MET A 16 22.18 -12.87 18.67
N GLN A 17 22.98 -11.90 19.13
CA GLN A 17 22.94 -11.42 20.51
C GLN A 17 21.52 -10.93 20.86
N PHE A 18 21.03 -11.31 22.05
CA PHE A 18 19.64 -11.08 22.42
C PHE A 18 19.27 -9.59 22.57
N ASP A 19 20.18 -8.77 23.05
CA ASP A 19 20.04 -7.32 23.11
C ASP A 19 19.93 -6.71 21.70
N GLN A 20 20.74 -7.15 20.76
CA GLN A 20 20.66 -6.74 19.35
C GLN A 20 19.33 -7.21 18.72
N PHE A 21 18.91 -8.45 19.00
CA PHE A 21 17.66 -9.01 18.51
C PHE A 21 16.46 -8.18 18.96
N ILE A 22 16.42 -7.76 20.24
CA ILE A 22 15.36 -6.89 20.76
C ILE A 22 15.47 -5.47 20.19
N THR A 23 16.67 -4.89 20.18
CA THR A 23 16.89 -3.52 19.68
C THR A 23 16.42 -3.37 18.25
N TRP A 24 16.73 -4.32 17.38
CA TRP A 24 16.29 -4.24 15.98
C TRP A 24 14.77 -4.37 15.82
N GLN A 25 14.11 -5.11 16.70
CA GLN A 25 12.65 -5.25 16.67
C GLN A 25 11.91 -3.99 17.15
N LEU A 26 12.50 -3.24 18.06
CA LEU A 26 11.87 -2.05 18.66
C LEU A 26 12.27 -0.74 17.97
N ALA A 27 13.52 -0.64 17.51
CA ALA A 27 14.12 0.58 16.98
C ALA A 27 14.98 0.34 15.72
N GLY A 28 14.67 -0.70 14.96
CA GLY A 28 15.43 -1.03 13.75
C GLY A 28 15.38 0.04 12.67
N ASP A 29 14.30 0.80 12.60
CA ASP A 29 14.13 1.92 11.69
C ASP A 29 14.97 3.15 12.08
N GLU A 30 15.22 3.38 13.35
CA GLU A 30 16.13 4.44 13.84
C GLU A 30 17.60 4.17 13.53
N LEU A 31 17.93 2.90 13.24
CA LEU A 31 19.26 2.45 12.85
C LEU A 31 19.50 2.51 11.33
N VAL A 32 18.54 3.01 10.56
CA VAL A 32 18.60 3.14 9.09
C VAL A 32 18.14 4.54 8.69
N ASN A 33 18.99 5.27 7.97
CA ASN A 33 18.66 6.63 7.57
C ASN A 33 17.70 6.66 6.36
N PRO A 34 16.61 7.45 6.40
CA PRO A 34 15.83 7.74 5.23
C PRO A 34 16.61 8.67 4.25
N PRO A 35 16.28 8.63 2.92
CA PRO A 35 15.27 7.80 2.29
C PRO A 35 15.74 6.33 2.17
N TYR A 36 14.83 5.39 2.38
CA TYR A 36 15.09 3.94 2.31
C TYR A 36 15.30 3.49 0.86
N LYS A 37 16.47 3.80 0.28
CA LYS A 37 16.86 3.49 -1.10
C LYS A 37 18.23 2.85 -1.14
N ASN A 38 18.43 1.94 -2.07
CA ASN A 38 19.72 1.24 -2.26
C ASN A 38 20.28 0.64 -0.97
N MET A 39 19.38 0.12 -0.13
CA MET A 39 19.70 -0.38 1.19
C MET A 39 20.61 -1.61 1.12
N THR A 40 21.53 -1.68 2.04
CA THR A 40 22.35 -2.88 2.30
C THR A 40 21.48 -4.00 2.87
N VAL A 41 21.97 -5.22 2.81
CA VAL A 41 21.30 -6.39 3.43
C VAL A 41 21.02 -6.15 4.90
N GLN A 42 22.00 -5.60 5.64
CA GLN A 42 21.84 -5.33 7.07
C GLN A 42 20.79 -4.25 7.37
N GLU A 43 20.68 -3.21 6.54
CA GLU A 43 19.63 -2.19 6.68
C GLU A 43 18.23 -2.79 6.41
N ILE A 44 18.12 -3.66 5.41
CA ILE A 44 16.87 -4.40 5.14
C ILE A 44 16.51 -5.31 6.31
N GLU A 45 17.47 -5.98 6.93
CA GLU A 45 17.26 -6.83 8.10
C GLU A 45 16.78 -6.03 9.31
N LYS A 46 17.39 -4.88 9.61
CA LYS A 46 16.97 -3.97 10.70
C LYS A 46 15.53 -3.52 10.51
N LEU A 47 15.18 -3.06 9.30
CA LEU A 47 13.81 -2.67 8.98
C LEU A 47 12.84 -3.87 9.01
N THR A 48 13.29 -5.05 8.60
CA THR A 48 12.47 -6.28 8.66
C THR A 48 12.14 -6.65 10.11
N ALA A 49 13.09 -6.46 11.01
CA ALA A 49 12.93 -6.74 12.44
C ALA A 49 11.78 -5.92 13.07
N THR A 50 11.60 -4.66 12.66
CA THR A 50 10.48 -3.82 13.15
C THR A 50 9.10 -4.38 12.78
N GLY A 51 9.05 -5.40 11.92
CA GLY A 51 7.86 -6.19 11.65
C GLY A 51 7.22 -6.80 12.92
N PHE A 52 7.97 -6.98 14.01
CA PHE A 52 7.45 -7.35 15.33
C PHE A 52 6.27 -6.45 15.73
N LEU A 53 6.44 -5.13 15.65
CA LEU A 53 5.43 -4.13 16.01
C LEU A 53 4.27 -4.06 14.99
N ARG A 54 4.36 -4.78 13.88
CA ARG A 54 3.31 -4.90 12.84
C ARG A 54 2.59 -6.24 12.86
N MET A 55 2.85 -7.10 13.84
CA MET A 55 2.19 -8.42 13.94
C MET A 55 0.86 -8.35 14.68
N ALA A 56 0.56 -7.27 15.41
CA ALA A 56 -0.74 -7.04 16.00
C ALA A 56 -1.83 -6.88 14.92
N ALA A 57 -3.06 -7.24 15.25
CA ALA A 57 -4.19 -7.02 14.37
C ALA A 57 -4.37 -5.53 14.09
N ASP A 58 -4.40 -5.15 12.81
CA ASP A 58 -4.53 -3.77 12.36
C ASP A 58 -5.91 -3.56 11.71
N GLY A 59 -6.87 -3.06 12.50
CA GLY A 59 -8.23 -2.75 12.05
C GLY A 59 -8.35 -1.45 11.24
N THR A 60 -7.24 -0.75 10.98
CA THR A 60 -7.24 0.59 10.36
C THR A 60 -7.37 0.60 8.84
N SER A 61 -7.73 -0.51 8.24
CA SER A 61 -7.74 -0.69 6.76
C SER A 61 -8.81 0.13 6.03
N ALA A 62 -9.85 0.57 6.72
CA ALA A 62 -11.06 1.00 6.02
C ALA A 62 -11.44 2.46 6.14
N GLN A 63 -10.95 3.26 7.04
CA GLN A 63 -11.26 4.71 7.17
C GLN A 63 -10.67 5.31 8.45
N ASN A 64 -10.83 6.64 8.64
CA ASN A 64 -10.44 7.39 9.84
C ASN A 64 -11.12 6.85 11.12
N ASP A 65 -10.72 5.67 11.56
CA ASP A 65 -11.19 5.06 12.79
C ASP A 65 -10.18 5.29 13.92
N ASP A 66 -10.41 6.35 14.68
CA ASP A 66 -9.55 6.73 15.80
C ASP A 66 -9.55 5.64 16.90
N VAL A 67 -10.65 4.93 17.07
CA VAL A 67 -10.75 3.81 18.02
C VAL A 67 -9.83 2.66 17.61
N ALA A 68 -9.81 2.30 16.32
CA ALA A 68 -8.92 1.25 15.84
C ALA A 68 -7.44 1.63 15.98
N ARG A 69 -7.09 2.91 15.77
CA ARG A 69 -5.73 3.42 15.97
C ARG A 69 -5.30 3.38 17.43
N GLU A 70 -6.18 3.83 18.32
CA GLU A 70 -5.95 3.72 19.78
C GLU A 70 -5.77 2.26 20.19
N GLN A 71 -6.54 1.34 19.62
CA GLN A 71 -6.39 -0.08 19.91
C GLN A 71 -5.03 -0.63 19.46
N VAL A 72 -4.52 -0.24 18.30
CA VAL A 72 -3.17 -0.62 17.84
C VAL A 72 -2.11 -0.13 18.83
N MET A 73 -2.23 1.10 19.34
CA MET A 73 -1.31 1.64 20.36
C MET A 73 -1.39 0.87 21.68
N ILE A 74 -2.60 0.57 22.15
CA ILE A 74 -2.84 -0.20 23.36
C ILE A 74 -2.20 -1.58 23.25
N ASP A 75 -2.45 -2.26 22.12
CA ASP A 75 -1.90 -3.60 21.87
C ASP A 75 -0.37 -3.57 21.74
N THR A 76 0.20 -2.53 21.14
CA THR A 76 1.65 -2.36 21.04
C THR A 76 2.28 -2.26 22.43
N VAL A 77 1.80 -1.36 23.30
CA VAL A 77 2.31 -1.21 24.66
C VAL A 77 2.15 -2.51 25.46
N LYS A 78 0.98 -3.16 25.35
CA LYS A 78 0.72 -4.43 26.02
C LYS A 78 1.68 -5.54 25.53
N ILE A 79 1.84 -5.72 24.22
CA ILE A 79 2.71 -6.76 23.65
C ILE A 79 4.15 -6.53 24.06
N VAL A 80 4.67 -5.31 23.91
CA VAL A 80 6.05 -4.97 24.26
C VAL A 80 6.30 -5.22 25.75
N SER A 81 5.44 -4.69 26.63
CA SER A 81 5.63 -4.82 28.07
C SER A 81 5.52 -6.27 28.58
N THR A 82 4.58 -7.06 28.05
CA THR A 82 4.41 -8.45 28.48
C THR A 82 5.45 -9.39 27.89
N SER A 83 5.81 -9.21 26.59
CA SER A 83 6.72 -10.12 25.90
C SER A 83 8.19 -9.90 26.23
N LEU A 84 8.60 -8.63 26.40
CA LEU A 84 10.01 -8.26 26.56
C LEU A 84 10.36 -7.90 28.01
N LEU A 85 9.44 -7.28 28.77
CA LEU A 85 9.69 -6.88 30.14
C LEU A 85 9.08 -7.84 31.17
N GLY A 86 8.17 -8.70 30.77
CA GLY A 86 7.44 -9.56 31.70
C GLY A 86 6.50 -8.80 32.64
N LEU A 87 6.13 -7.56 32.29
CA LEU A 87 5.35 -6.65 33.12
C LEU A 87 3.93 -6.45 32.59
N SER A 88 2.95 -6.38 33.48
CA SER A 88 1.53 -6.13 33.18
C SER A 88 1.20 -4.64 33.04
N VAL A 89 2.05 -3.86 32.35
CA VAL A 89 1.92 -2.40 32.20
C VAL A 89 0.57 -1.98 31.63
N GLY A 90 -0.02 -2.79 30.74
CA GLY A 90 -1.34 -2.54 30.16
C GLY A 90 -2.47 -2.35 31.19
N CYS A 91 -2.35 -2.94 32.40
CA CYS A 91 -3.31 -2.73 33.49
C CYS A 91 -3.31 -1.29 34.03
N ALA A 92 -2.19 -0.57 33.83
CA ALA A 92 -2.03 0.82 34.28
C ALA A 92 -2.59 1.86 33.29
N GLN A 93 -3.25 1.45 32.21
CA GLN A 93 -3.85 2.38 31.24
C GLN A 93 -4.90 3.32 31.87
N CYS A 94 -5.73 2.81 32.78
CA CYS A 94 -6.88 3.53 33.32
C CYS A 94 -6.66 4.11 34.74
N HIS A 95 -5.77 3.50 35.51
CA HIS A 95 -5.42 3.87 36.90
C HIS A 95 -4.10 3.19 37.27
N ASP A 96 -3.45 3.58 38.36
CA ASP A 96 -2.26 2.92 38.83
C ASP A 96 -2.48 1.41 39.00
N HIS A 97 -1.46 0.62 38.67
CA HIS A 97 -1.56 -0.84 38.77
C HIS A 97 -1.89 -1.27 40.20
N ARG A 98 -2.84 -2.21 40.34
CA ARG A 98 -3.40 -2.55 41.65
C ARG A 98 -2.39 -3.20 42.61
N TYR A 99 -1.46 -3.96 42.07
CA TYR A 99 -0.57 -4.81 42.87
C TYR A 99 0.91 -4.46 42.70
N ASP A 100 1.31 -4.06 41.50
CA ASP A 100 2.69 -3.74 41.15
C ASP A 100 2.93 -2.23 41.21
N PRO A 101 4.15 -1.77 41.50
CA PRO A 101 4.49 -0.33 41.57
C PRO A 101 4.64 0.26 40.18
N ILE A 102 3.59 0.17 39.37
CA ILE A 102 3.48 0.70 38.01
C ILE A 102 2.39 1.76 38.01
N SER A 103 2.77 3.01 37.80
CA SER A 103 1.81 4.12 37.78
C SER A 103 1.12 4.21 36.41
N GLN A 104 -0.04 4.86 36.37
CA GLN A 104 -0.69 5.24 35.13
C GLN A 104 0.26 6.09 34.27
N LYS A 105 1.04 6.96 34.89
CA LYS A 105 2.06 7.77 34.23
C LYS A 105 3.13 6.92 33.54
N ASP A 106 3.56 5.80 34.12
CA ASP A 106 4.51 4.88 33.49
C ASP A 106 3.97 4.28 32.21
N TYR A 107 2.66 3.92 32.18
CA TYR A 107 2.02 3.44 30.97
C TYR A 107 2.10 4.48 29.83
N TYR A 108 1.78 5.75 30.13
CA TYR A 108 1.81 6.80 29.09
C TYR A 108 3.22 7.24 28.73
N ARG A 109 4.20 7.13 29.62
CA ARG A 109 5.63 7.32 29.30
C ARG A 109 6.11 6.26 28.32
N LEU A 110 5.78 5.01 28.56
CA LEU A 110 6.11 3.89 27.63
C LEU A 110 5.37 4.05 26.30
N ARG A 111 4.09 4.42 26.34
CA ARG A 111 3.30 4.73 25.15
C ARG A 111 3.94 5.82 24.31
N ALA A 112 4.43 6.88 24.91
CA ALA A 112 5.03 8.02 24.25
C ALA A 112 6.26 7.67 23.39
N ILE A 113 6.95 6.56 23.68
CA ILE A 113 8.04 6.04 22.87
C ILE A 113 7.55 5.61 21.48
N PHE A 114 6.34 5.05 21.37
CA PHE A 114 5.77 4.54 20.14
C PHE A 114 4.87 5.54 19.40
N GLU A 115 4.51 6.66 20.04
CA GLU A 115 3.64 7.68 19.47
C GLU A 115 4.16 8.23 18.13
N PRO A 116 5.48 8.49 17.93
CA PRO A 116 6.00 8.98 16.65
C PRO A 116 5.70 8.08 15.46
N ALA A 117 5.88 6.78 15.64
CA ALA A 117 5.66 5.79 14.59
C ALA A 117 4.20 5.41 14.37
N LEU A 118 3.35 5.57 15.41
CA LEU A 118 1.93 5.20 15.44
C LEU A 118 1.00 6.41 15.54
N ASN A 119 1.50 7.62 15.26
CA ASN A 119 0.77 8.89 15.41
C ASN A 119 -0.59 8.87 14.67
N PRO A 120 -1.72 9.03 15.38
CA PRO A 120 -3.05 9.01 14.79
C PRO A 120 -3.27 10.08 13.71
N LYS A 121 -2.67 11.28 13.85
CA LYS A 121 -2.83 12.39 12.89
C LYS A 121 -2.04 12.18 11.60
N LYS A 122 -0.93 11.45 11.67
CA LYS A 122 -0.05 11.14 10.52
C LYS A 122 -0.18 9.67 10.09
N TRP A 123 -1.27 9.04 10.43
CA TRP A 123 -1.50 7.63 10.18
C TRP A 123 -1.50 7.28 8.69
N LYS A 124 -0.66 6.33 8.33
CA LYS A 124 -0.61 5.79 6.96
C LYS A 124 -1.46 4.54 6.87
N GLN A 125 -2.25 4.42 5.82
CA GLN A 125 -2.97 3.19 5.51
C GLN A 125 -1.99 2.01 5.34
N PRO A 126 -2.37 0.77 5.68
CA PRO A 126 -1.48 -0.39 5.61
C PRO A 126 -0.78 -0.56 4.25
N ASN A 127 -1.46 -0.24 3.13
CA ASN A 127 -0.89 -0.34 1.79
C ASN A 127 0.15 0.77 1.49
N SER A 128 0.09 1.90 2.15
CA SER A 128 1.03 3.03 1.98
C SER A 128 2.24 2.97 2.90
N ARG A 129 2.33 1.94 3.76
CA ARG A 129 3.47 1.71 4.67
C ARG A 129 4.54 0.80 4.07
N ALA A 130 4.32 0.30 2.85
CA ALA A 130 5.25 -0.59 2.21
C ALA A 130 6.49 0.18 1.72
N ILE A 131 7.67 -0.28 2.12
CA ILE A 131 8.95 0.23 1.62
C ILE A 131 9.35 -0.62 0.41
N SER A 132 9.62 0.03 -0.72
CA SER A 132 10.14 -0.64 -1.91
C SER A 132 11.56 -1.10 -1.68
N LEU A 133 11.87 -2.33 -2.08
CA LEU A 133 13.23 -2.87 -2.07
C LEU A 133 13.94 -2.67 -3.43
N TYR A 134 13.33 -1.97 -4.37
CA TYR A 134 13.98 -1.61 -5.62
C TYR A 134 15.18 -0.70 -5.37
N THR A 135 16.30 -1.08 -5.99
CA THR A 135 17.45 -0.20 -6.15
C THR A 135 17.21 0.81 -7.26
N ASP A 136 18.06 1.83 -7.38
CA ASP A 136 18.02 2.77 -8.50
C ASP A 136 18.24 2.05 -9.85
N GLU A 137 19.05 0.97 -9.85
CA GLU A 137 19.25 0.12 -11.03
C GLU A 137 17.98 -0.63 -11.41
N ASP A 138 17.26 -1.21 -10.43
CA ASP A 138 15.98 -1.88 -10.66
C ASP A 138 14.93 -0.91 -11.20
N HIS A 139 14.87 0.30 -10.65
CA HIS A 139 14.00 1.38 -11.16
C HIS A 139 14.33 1.75 -12.60
N ALA A 140 15.61 1.93 -12.93
CA ALA A 140 16.03 2.25 -14.29
C ALA A 140 15.64 1.15 -15.27
N LYS A 141 15.89 -0.12 -14.92
CA LYS A 141 15.53 -1.27 -15.74
C LYS A 141 14.01 -1.43 -15.89
N ALA A 142 13.25 -1.25 -14.81
CA ALA A 142 11.80 -1.32 -14.87
C ALA A 142 11.20 -0.21 -15.75
N ASN A 143 11.77 1.01 -15.70
CA ASN A 143 11.37 2.13 -16.54
C ASN A 143 11.73 1.91 -18.01
N GLU A 144 12.89 1.35 -18.31
CA GLU A 144 13.29 0.98 -19.67
C GLU A 144 12.32 -0.02 -20.28
N VAL A 145 12.01 -1.09 -19.55
CA VAL A 145 11.04 -2.11 -19.99
C VAL A 145 9.65 -1.48 -20.20
N GLU A 146 9.21 -0.60 -19.30
CA GLU A 146 7.90 0.04 -19.47
C GLU A 146 7.88 0.99 -20.67
N ALA A 147 8.95 1.71 -20.96
CA ALA A 147 9.05 2.57 -22.15
C ALA A 147 8.95 1.74 -23.43
N GLN A 148 9.62 0.58 -23.49
CA GLN A 148 9.52 -0.35 -24.61
C GLN A 148 8.10 -0.93 -24.72
N ALA A 149 7.50 -1.33 -23.60
CA ALA A 149 6.12 -1.83 -23.58
C ALA A 149 5.12 -0.76 -24.02
N GLN A 150 5.31 0.50 -23.63
CA GLN A 150 4.44 1.61 -24.05
C GLN A 150 4.49 1.84 -25.56
N THR A 151 5.64 1.67 -26.19
CA THR A 151 5.76 1.72 -27.66
C THR A 151 4.91 0.62 -28.31
N GLN A 152 4.94 -0.61 -27.78
CA GLN A 152 4.11 -1.70 -28.28
C GLN A 152 2.62 -1.46 -28.02
N VAL A 153 2.26 -0.87 -26.84
CA VAL A 153 0.86 -0.48 -26.54
C VAL A 153 0.36 0.53 -27.56
N THR A 154 1.17 1.51 -27.94
CA THR A 154 0.82 2.50 -28.98
C THR A 154 0.56 1.81 -30.31
N ALA A 155 1.48 0.96 -30.78
CA ALA A 155 1.33 0.21 -32.02
C ALA A 155 0.11 -0.71 -32.00
N ARG A 156 -0.17 -1.36 -30.88
CA ARG A 156 -1.36 -2.19 -30.64
C ARG A 156 -2.65 -1.37 -30.74
N ASN A 157 -2.69 -0.16 -30.18
CA ASN A 157 -3.85 0.71 -30.24
C ASN A 157 -4.10 1.27 -31.64
N GLU A 158 -3.04 1.62 -32.37
CA GLU A 158 -3.12 2.00 -33.77
C GLU A 158 -3.68 0.87 -34.62
N LYS A 159 -3.20 -0.38 -34.39
CA LYS A 159 -3.71 -1.55 -35.10
C LYS A 159 -5.16 -1.85 -34.74
N GLN A 160 -5.57 -1.65 -33.50
CA GLN A 160 -6.97 -1.76 -33.10
C GLN A 160 -7.85 -0.73 -33.81
N ALA A 161 -7.39 0.52 -33.93
CA ALA A 161 -8.12 1.57 -34.64
C ALA A 161 -8.26 1.24 -36.14
N GLU A 162 -7.20 0.72 -36.77
CA GLU A 162 -7.22 0.24 -38.16
C GLU A 162 -8.26 -0.88 -38.34
N PHE A 163 -8.26 -1.89 -37.48
CA PHE A 163 -9.22 -3.00 -37.53
C PHE A 163 -10.66 -2.53 -37.32
N MET A 164 -10.86 -1.61 -36.38
CA MET A 164 -12.19 -1.04 -36.15
C MET A 164 -12.69 -0.23 -37.35
N ALA A 165 -11.81 0.52 -38.01
CA ALA A 165 -12.16 1.26 -39.23
C ALA A 165 -12.48 0.33 -40.38
N ASP A 166 -11.72 -0.74 -40.59
CA ASP A 166 -11.97 -1.74 -41.62
C ASP A 166 -13.31 -2.46 -41.41
N VAL A 167 -13.60 -2.86 -40.17
CA VAL A 167 -14.90 -3.50 -39.86
C VAL A 167 -16.06 -2.51 -40.05
N LEU A 168 -15.91 -1.27 -39.59
CA LEU A 168 -16.94 -0.25 -39.82
C LEU A 168 -17.21 -0.05 -41.30
N GLN A 169 -16.18 0.05 -42.12
CA GLN A 169 -16.33 0.21 -43.57
C GLN A 169 -17.07 -0.98 -44.20
N LYS A 170 -16.70 -2.22 -43.83
CA LYS A 170 -17.38 -3.42 -44.31
C LYS A 170 -18.85 -3.51 -43.88
N GLU A 171 -19.18 -3.08 -42.68
CA GLU A 171 -20.59 -3.01 -42.23
C GLU A 171 -21.35 -1.89 -42.94
N LEU A 172 -20.73 -0.74 -43.20
CA LEU A 172 -21.32 0.33 -43.97
C LEU A 172 -21.63 -0.06 -45.44
N GLU A 173 -20.78 -0.88 -46.06
CA GLU A 173 -20.98 -1.40 -47.40
C GLU A 173 -22.27 -2.24 -47.55
N LYS A 174 -22.73 -2.86 -46.46
CA LYS A 174 -23.98 -3.63 -46.42
C LYS A 174 -25.23 -2.79 -46.31
N VAL A 175 -25.10 -1.47 -46.06
CA VAL A 175 -26.19 -0.52 -45.89
C VAL A 175 -26.42 0.28 -47.18
N ASP A 176 -27.63 0.84 -47.34
CA ASP A 176 -27.95 1.70 -48.46
C ASP A 176 -27.00 2.89 -48.59
N GLU A 177 -26.51 3.11 -49.81
CA GLU A 177 -25.51 4.13 -50.11
C GLU A 177 -25.95 5.55 -49.68
N ALA A 178 -27.26 5.81 -49.76
CA ALA A 178 -27.85 7.13 -49.44
C ALA A 178 -27.67 7.50 -47.94
N ILE A 179 -27.55 6.55 -47.04
CA ILE A 179 -27.45 6.81 -45.60
C ILE A 179 -26.08 6.50 -45.00
N ARG A 180 -25.12 5.93 -45.76
CA ARG A 180 -23.79 5.49 -45.26
C ARG A 180 -23.04 6.63 -44.59
N GLY A 181 -22.96 7.80 -45.26
CA GLY A 181 -22.23 8.93 -44.71
C GLY A 181 -22.78 9.44 -43.38
N LYS A 182 -24.14 9.57 -43.28
CA LYS A 182 -24.78 9.96 -42.05
C LYS A 182 -24.64 8.94 -40.94
N LEU A 183 -24.64 7.65 -41.26
CA LEU A 183 -24.49 6.57 -40.31
C LEU A 183 -23.05 6.48 -39.79
N GLU A 184 -22.08 6.73 -40.66
CA GLU A 184 -20.65 6.82 -40.26
C GLU A 184 -20.44 8.00 -39.32
N GLU A 185 -21.03 9.18 -39.62
CA GLU A 185 -20.99 10.36 -38.78
C GLU A 185 -21.63 10.08 -37.40
N ALA A 186 -22.83 9.47 -37.40
CA ALA A 186 -23.53 9.09 -36.20
C ALA A 186 -22.73 8.12 -35.30
N TYR A 187 -22.03 7.15 -35.90
CA TYR A 187 -21.16 6.21 -35.18
C TYR A 187 -19.94 6.92 -34.56
N LYS A 188 -19.27 7.79 -35.32
CA LYS A 188 -18.07 8.52 -34.85
C LYS A 188 -18.42 9.62 -33.85
N THR A 189 -19.67 10.09 -33.79
CA THR A 189 -20.10 11.10 -32.85
C THR A 189 -20.28 10.54 -31.45
N ALA A 190 -19.65 11.20 -30.45
CA ALA A 190 -19.78 10.82 -29.05
C ALA A 190 -21.25 10.84 -28.60
N GLY A 191 -21.65 9.92 -27.74
CA GLY A 191 -23.05 9.69 -27.37
C GLY A 191 -23.81 10.92 -26.84
N ASP A 192 -23.12 11.77 -26.09
CA ASP A 192 -23.59 13.03 -25.52
C ASP A 192 -23.80 14.14 -26.56
N LYS A 193 -23.23 13.99 -27.76
CA LYS A 193 -23.30 14.96 -28.89
C LYS A 193 -24.15 14.45 -30.05
N ARG A 194 -24.76 13.27 -29.93
CA ARG A 194 -25.63 12.71 -30.96
C ARG A 194 -26.96 13.44 -31.06
N THR A 195 -27.38 13.72 -32.28
CA THR A 195 -28.70 14.22 -32.57
C THR A 195 -29.75 13.10 -32.50
N GLU A 196 -31.02 13.45 -32.50
CA GLU A 196 -32.14 12.49 -32.58
C GLU A 196 -32.04 11.63 -33.85
N GLU A 197 -31.74 12.26 -35.00
CA GLU A 197 -31.51 11.59 -36.29
C GLU A 197 -30.35 10.57 -36.20
N HIS A 198 -29.25 10.91 -35.52
CA HIS A 198 -28.10 9.97 -35.27
C HIS A 198 -28.55 8.76 -34.46
N ASN A 199 -29.35 8.95 -33.44
CA ASN A 199 -29.85 7.87 -32.60
C ASN A 199 -30.81 6.94 -33.33
N GLU A 200 -31.72 7.51 -34.18
CA GLU A 200 -32.64 6.72 -35.02
C GLU A 200 -31.87 5.90 -36.07
N LEU A 201 -30.91 6.50 -36.77
CA LEU A 201 -30.06 5.79 -37.73
C LEU A 201 -29.29 4.63 -37.08
N LEU A 202 -28.73 4.85 -35.91
CA LEU A 202 -28.04 3.80 -35.17
C LEU A 202 -28.99 2.72 -34.63
N ALA A 203 -30.20 3.07 -34.24
CA ALA A 203 -31.21 2.14 -33.76
C ALA A 203 -31.66 1.17 -34.86
N THR A 204 -31.79 1.66 -36.10
CA THR A 204 -32.15 0.84 -37.27
C THR A 204 -31.00 0.00 -37.81
N ASN A 205 -29.73 0.30 -37.38
CA ASN A 205 -28.53 -0.40 -37.82
C ASN A 205 -27.75 -0.98 -36.62
N PRO A 206 -28.27 -2.03 -35.95
CA PRO A 206 -27.70 -2.55 -34.69
C PRO A 206 -26.29 -3.10 -34.84
N ASN A 207 -25.90 -3.60 -35.99
CA ASN A 207 -24.55 -4.08 -36.24
C ASN A 207 -23.51 -2.97 -36.10
N ILE A 208 -23.80 -1.78 -36.62
CA ILE A 208 -22.92 -0.61 -36.52
C ILE A 208 -23.04 0.01 -35.13
N ARG A 209 -24.25 0.13 -34.59
CA ARG A 209 -24.48 0.65 -33.24
C ARG A 209 -23.68 -0.09 -32.17
N ASN A 210 -23.65 -1.43 -32.25
CA ASN A 210 -23.04 -2.30 -31.26
C ASN A 210 -21.54 -2.57 -31.54
N LEU A 211 -21.01 -2.07 -32.67
CA LEU A 211 -19.60 -2.23 -33.01
C LEU A 211 -18.73 -1.54 -31.96
N SER A 212 -17.91 -2.32 -31.28
CA SER A 212 -16.96 -1.85 -30.27
C SER A 212 -15.76 -2.81 -30.22
N THR A 213 -14.70 -2.36 -29.58
CA THR A 213 -13.47 -3.16 -29.42
C THR A 213 -13.70 -4.48 -28.68
N GLY A 214 -14.66 -4.49 -27.74
CA GLY A 214 -15.00 -5.69 -26.95
C GLY A 214 -15.72 -6.80 -27.74
N VAL A 215 -16.36 -6.44 -28.85
CA VAL A 215 -17.11 -7.40 -29.70
C VAL A 215 -16.47 -7.61 -31.07
N LEU A 216 -15.24 -7.13 -31.29
CA LEU A 216 -14.53 -7.23 -32.56
C LEU A 216 -14.44 -8.67 -33.08
N TYR A 217 -14.34 -9.65 -32.17
CA TYR A 217 -14.31 -11.08 -32.49
C TYR A 217 -15.56 -11.59 -33.23
N GLN A 218 -16.72 -10.93 -33.06
CA GLN A 218 -17.97 -11.28 -33.75
C GLN A 218 -17.94 -10.87 -35.22
N TYR A 219 -17.17 -9.86 -35.56
CA TYR A 219 -17.02 -9.34 -36.92
C TYR A 219 -15.81 -9.95 -37.64
N ASN A 220 -14.71 -10.10 -36.93
CA ASN A 220 -13.49 -10.68 -37.47
C ASN A 220 -12.63 -11.32 -36.37
N GLN A 221 -12.68 -12.65 -36.26
CA GLN A 221 -11.91 -13.40 -35.27
C GLN A 221 -10.39 -13.20 -35.43
N GLY A 222 -9.89 -13.13 -36.69
CA GLY A 222 -8.46 -12.93 -36.95
C GLY A 222 -7.92 -11.61 -36.41
N TYR A 223 -8.74 -10.54 -36.40
CA TYR A 223 -8.36 -9.25 -35.79
C TYR A 223 -8.30 -9.35 -34.28
N ALA A 224 -9.28 -10.01 -33.67
CA ALA A 224 -9.28 -10.23 -32.23
C ALA A 224 -8.07 -11.08 -31.79
N ASP A 225 -7.77 -12.16 -32.54
CA ASP A 225 -6.61 -13.01 -32.26
C ASP A 225 -5.30 -12.25 -32.39
N LYS A 226 -5.16 -11.38 -33.41
CA LYS A 226 -3.95 -10.55 -33.58
C LYS A 226 -3.76 -9.56 -32.44
N LEU A 227 -4.83 -8.89 -31.98
CA LEU A 227 -4.75 -7.99 -30.82
C LEU A 227 -4.37 -8.75 -29.53
N LYS A 228 -4.94 -9.95 -29.34
CA LYS A 228 -4.60 -10.82 -28.22
C LYS A 228 -3.14 -11.28 -28.25
N GLU A 229 -2.60 -11.58 -29.43
CA GLU A 229 -1.18 -11.90 -29.60
C GLU A 229 -0.30 -10.71 -29.17
N MET A 230 -0.63 -9.49 -29.62
CA MET A 230 0.09 -8.27 -29.25
C MET A 230 -0.01 -8.00 -27.72
N ASP A 231 -1.18 -8.19 -27.12
CA ASP A 231 -1.36 -8.07 -25.67
C ASP A 231 -0.49 -9.09 -24.89
N ALA A 232 -0.35 -10.32 -25.42
CA ALA A 232 0.52 -11.34 -24.83
C ALA A 232 2.01 -10.99 -24.94
N GLU A 233 2.44 -10.41 -26.08
CA GLU A 233 3.82 -9.92 -26.25
C GLU A 233 4.13 -8.77 -25.28
N ILE A 234 3.21 -7.81 -25.10
CA ILE A 234 3.33 -6.72 -24.13
C ILE A 234 3.44 -7.27 -22.70
N ALA A 235 2.58 -8.23 -22.35
CA ALA A 235 2.61 -8.86 -21.05
C ALA A 235 3.93 -9.62 -20.80
N LYS A 236 4.43 -10.35 -21.81
CA LYS A 236 5.71 -11.04 -21.76
C LYS A 236 6.87 -10.05 -21.54
N LEU A 237 6.88 -8.93 -22.26
CA LEU A 237 7.89 -7.88 -22.09
C LEU A 237 7.82 -7.28 -20.67
N ARG A 238 6.63 -6.92 -20.18
CA ARG A 238 6.45 -6.43 -18.80
C ARG A 238 6.86 -7.45 -17.75
N GLY A 239 6.73 -8.74 -18.03
CA GLY A 239 7.20 -9.83 -17.18
C GLY A 239 8.72 -9.92 -17.03
N THR A 240 9.50 -9.20 -17.85
CA THR A 240 10.99 -9.11 -17.73
C THR A 240 11.46 -8.07 -16.73
N LYS A 241 10.55 -7.25 -16.17
CA LYS A 241 10.89 -6.31 -15.10
C LYS A 241 11.46 -7.07 -13.89
N PRO A 242 12.41 -6.48 -13.15
CA PRO A 242 12.83 -7.02 -11.88
C PRO A 242 11.63 -7.29 -10.96
N PRO A 243 11.64 -8.35 -10.16
CA PRO A 243 10.56 -8.61 -9.21
C PRO A 243 10.50 -7.49 -8.17
N HIS A 244 9.35 -6.80 -8.09
CA HIS A 244 9.18 -5.69 -7.16
C HIS A 244 8.76 -6.21 -5.80
N GLU A 245 9.71 -6.30 -4.89
CA GLU A 245 9.47 -6.70 -3.52
C GLU A 245 9.26 -5.49 -2.60
N TYR A 246 8.44 -5.71 -1.58
CA TYR A 246 8.13 -4.70 -0.57
C TYR A 246 8.38 -5.22 0.83
N LEU A 247 8.81 -4.31 1.69
CA LEU A 247 9.00 -4.54 3.11
C LEU A 247 7.88 -3.84 3.89
N ARG A 248 7.27 -4.54 4.85
CA ARG A 248 6.34 -3.97 5.81
C ARG A 248 7.10 -3.72 7.11
N ALA A 249 7.58 -2.51 7.28
CA ALA A 249 8.27 -2.05 8.47
C ALA A 249 7.42 -1.06 9.26
N LEU A 250 7.71 -0.88 10.54
CA LEU A 250 7.30 0.30 11.29
C LEU A 250 8.34 1.37 11.03
N THR A 251 7.95 2.55 10.64
CA THR A 251 8.83 3.70 10.45
C THR A 251 8.15 4.96 10.95
N GLU A 252 8.93 5.84 11.50
CA GLU A 252 8.45 7.15 11.93
C GLU A 252 8.08 8.05 10.75
N SER A 253 7.16 8.95 11.00
CA SER A 253 6.84 10.02 10.06
C SER A 253 7.77 11.20 10.30
N ALA A 254 8.33 11.79 9.25
CA ALA A 254 9.18 12.96 9.38
C ALA A 254 8.43 14.18 9.99
N GLY A 255 9.13 14.98 10.80
CA GLY A 255 8.67 16.24 11.37
C GLY A 255 8.49 16.19 12.87
N GLU A 256 7.86 17.23 13.42
CA GLU A 256 7.56 17.32 14.85
C GLU A 256 6.52 16.27 15.27
N PHE A 257 6.70 15.76 16.47
CA PHE A 257 5.79 14.79 17.07
C PHE A 257 4.78 15.51 17.98
N ASP A 258 3.53 15.02 17.96
CA ASP A 258 2.52 15.51 18.86
C ASP A 258 2.86 15.08 20.30
N PRO A 259 2.62 15.93 21.31
CA PRO A 259 2.82 15.55 22.71
C PRO A 259 1.85 14.43 23.11
N THR A 260 2.34 13.51 23.92
CA THR A 260 1.53 12.46 24.55
C THR A 260 0.94 12.98 25.84
N PHE A 261 -0.30 12.63 26.09
CA PHE A 261 -1.03 13.03 27.30
C PHE A 261 -1.45 11.82 28.13
N LEU A 262 -1.51 12.00 29.43
CA LEU A 262 -2.21 11.10 30.32
C LEU A 262 -3.72 11.22 30.05
N TYR A 263 -4.42 10.10 29.96
CA TYR A 263 -5.86 10.10 29.67
C TYR A 263 -6.68 9.76 30.94
N TYR A 264 -7.70 10.57 31.22
CA TYR A 264 -8.60 10.29 32.34
C TYR A 264 -9.28 8.92 32.14
N ARG A 265 -9.04 7.99 33.05
CA ARG A 265 -9.53 6.60 32.97
C ARG A 265 -9.24 5.89 31.65
N GLY A 266 -8.15 6.25 30.98
CA GLY A 266 -7.78 5.64 29.70
C GLY A 266 -8.58 6.12 28.48
N ASP A 267 -9.45 7.12 28.62
CA ASP A 267 -10.22 7.68 27.52
C ASP A 267 -9.40 8.74 26.77
N TYR A 268 -8.93 8.43 25.56
CA TYR A 268 -8.12 9.33 24.73
C TYR A 268 -8.81 10.67 24.38
N ARG A 269 -10.12 10.74 24.52
CA ARG A 269 -10.90 11.98 24.32
C ARG A 269 -10.85 12.93 25.52
N GLN A 270 -10.25 12.48 26.62
CA GLN A 270 -10.13 13.24 27.87
C GLN A 270 -8.65 13.37 28.28
N PRO A 271 -7.85 14.12 27.49
CA PRO A 271 -6.44 14.34 27.80
C PRO A 271 -6.28 15.20 29.07
N GLN A 272 -5.26 14.85 29.86
CA GLN A 272 -4.86 15.56 31.09
C GLN A 272 -3.45 16.14 30.93
N ASP A 273 -2.54 15.81 31.82
CA ASP A 273 -1.16 16.30 31.83
C ASP A 273 -0.34 15.71 30.68
N GLU A 274 0.55 16.51 30.10
CA GLU A 274 1.54 16.06 29.13
C GLU A 274 2.55 15.11 29.77
N VAL A 275 2.92 14.07 29.03
CA VAL A 275 3.86 13.04 29.48
C VAL A 275 4.98 12.90 28.45
N LYS A 276 6.22 12.98 28.92
CA LYS A 276 7.42 12.75 28.08
C LYS A 276 7.70 11.25 27.93
N PRO A 277 8.30 10.82 26.79
CA PRO A 277 8.76 9.44 26.61
C PRO A 277 9.68 8.99 27.75
N GLY A 278 9.54 7.73 28.15
CA GLY A 278 10.40 7.15 29.18
C GLY A 278 10.04 5.71 29.50
N GLY A 279 10.94 5.00 30.15
CA GLY A 279 10.74 3.63 30.61
C GLY A 279 9.77 3.54 31.79
N VAL A 280 9.42 2.30 32.15
CA VAL A 280 8.64 2.01 33.37
C VAL A 280 9.54 2.18 34.58
N THR A 281 9.16 3.01 35.54
CA THR A 281 10.02 3.42 36.67
C THR A 281 10.60 2.22 37.43
N VAL A 282 9.82 1.20 37.71
CA VAL A 282 10.27 -0.01 38.44
C VAL A 282 11.30 -0.83 37.68
N ALA A 283 11.33 -0.74 36.36
CA ALA A 283 12.25 -1.47 35.49
C ALA A 283 13.42 -0.61 34.98
N SER A 284 13.43 0.67 35.30
CA SER A 284 14.48 1.61 34.86
C SER A 284 15.60 1.70 35.88
N PRO A 285 16.89 1.80 35.48
CA PRO A 285 17.97 2.12 36.37
C PRO A 285 17.69 3.42 37.14
N ALA A 286 18.17 3.52 38.37
CA ALA A 286 17.91 4.67 39.25
C ALA A 286 18.35 6.05 38.68
N GLU A 287 19.22 6.06 37.66
CA GLU A 287 19.77 7.26 37.00
C GLU A 287 19.21 7.49 35.58
N SER A 288 18.22 6.69 35.14
CA SER A 288 17.60 6.93 33.82
C SER A 288 16.53 8.03 33.92
N PRO A 289 16.59 9.07 33.08
CA PRO A 289 15.65 10.17 33.08
C PRO A 289 14.21 9.77 32.76
#